data_a719fa60a47ec5fbf1a626cd17e1f5c0
#
_entry.id   a719fa60a47ec5fbf1a626cd17e1f5c0
#
_cell.length_a   1.000
_cell.length_b   1.000
_cell.length_c   1.000
_cell.angle_alpha   90.00
_cell.angle_beta   90.00
_cell.angle_gamma   90.00
#
_symmetry.space_group_name_H-M   'P 1'
#
loop_
_entity.id
_entity.type
_entity.pdbx_description
1 polymer ?
#
loop_
_entity_poly.entity_id
_entity_poly.type
_entity_poly.pdbx_seq_one_letter_code
_entity_poly.pdbx_strand_id
1 'polypeptide(L)'
;MDLGLGRVQALLRRVGSPHVRFPVIHVAGTNGKGSTTAYLDAFLTHAVGIRSARFNSPHLITARDSVRINGGEPIDELTWNMAVRQTCLADARDVPIGATPFELLTVQALLAFTLLPKSKQPDVLLMEVGVGGRLDATNVFPDDHVLASVICPVARDHETILGNSLSDIAREKAGIIKPHGLCVIADQAPVSYCDDTPVSYTHLRAHETRH
;
A
#
# COMPACT_ATOMS: atom_id res chain seq x y z
N MET A 1 -10.73 -6.54 -14.83
CA MET A 1 -10.66 -5.84 -13.53
C MET A 1 -10.51 -4.37 -13.86
N ASP A 2 -11.44 -3.54 -13.43
CA ASP A 2 -11.39 -2.09 -13.70
C ASP A 2 -10.48 -1.45 -12.63
N LEU A 3 -9.21 -1.25 -12.99
CA LEU A 3 -8.21 -0.60 -12.15
C LEU A 3 -8.32 0.92 -12.29
N GLY A 4 -8.47 1.61 -11.18
CA GLY A 4 -8.52 3.07 -11.17
C GLY A 4 -8.71 3.60 -9.75
N LEU A 5 -8.26 4.81 -9.50
CA LEU A 5 -8.31 5.40 -8.16
C LEU A 5 -9.62 6.13 -7.84
N GLY A 6 -10.51 6.30 -8.83
CA GLY A 6 -11.72 7.10 -8.68
C GLY A 6 -12.66 6.63 -7.56
N ARG A 7 -12.95 5.32 -7.49
CA ARG A 7 -13.83 4.74 -6.48
C ARG A 7 -13.24 4.84 -5.07
N VAL A 8 -12.00 4.40 -4.90
CA VAL A 8 -11.33 4.44 -3.58
C VAL A 8 -11.20 5.88 -3.07
N GLN A 9 -10.87 6.84 -3.94
CA GLN A 9 -10.82 8.26 -3.57
C GLN A 9 -12.19 8.82 -3.20
N ALA A 10 -13.25 8.44 -3.91
CA ALA A 10 -14.62 8.83 -3.56
C ALA A 10 -15.02 8.27 -2.19
N LEU A 11 -14.69 7.01 -1.93
CA LEU A 11 -14.97 6.35 -0.66
C LEU A 11 -14.18 6.98 0.50
N LEU A 12 -12.89 7.26 0.29
CA LEU A 12 -12.05 7.96 1.27
C LEU A 12 -12.66 9.31 1.67
N ARG A 13 -13.11 10.12 0.70
CA ARG A 13 -13.79 11.39 0.98
C ARG A 13 -15.04 11.20 1.84
N ARG A 14 -15.84 10.17 1.57
CA ARG A 14 -17.08 9.88 2.32
C ARG A 14 -16.83 9.49 3.78
N VAL A 15 -15.67 8.91 4.07
CA VAL A 15 -15.28 8.52 5.45
C VAL A 15 -14.35 9.52 6.13
N GLY A 16 -14.19 10.74 5.58
CA GLY A 16 -13.42 11.81 6.20
C GLY A 16 -11.93 11.81 5.92
N SER A 17 -11.52 11.21 4.77
CA SER A 17 -10.15 11.24 4.25
C SER A 17 -9.07 10.74 5.24
N PRO A 18 -9.18 9.54 5.79
CA PRO A 18 -8.25 9.02 6.79
C PRO A 18 -6.80 8.91 6.29
N HIS A 19 -6.59 8.78 4.96
CA HIS A 19 -5.30 8.64 4.31
C HIS A 19 -4.39 9.88 4.46
N VAL A 20 -4.94 11.06 4.76
CA VAL A 20 -4.15 12.28 4.96
C VAL A 20 -3.79 12.53 6.43
N ARG A 21 -3.99 11.55 7.31
CA ARG A 21 -3.74 11.73 8.74
C ARG A 21 -2.38 11.25 9.22
N PHE A 22 -1.74 10.40 8.45
CA PHE A 22 -0.48 9.77 8.84
C PHE A 22 0.51 9.80 7.70
N PRO A 23 1.79 9.98 8.00
CA PRO A 23 2.84 9.72 7.03
C PRO A 23 2.92 8.23 6.72
N VAL A 24 3.42 7.87 5.53
CA VAL A 24 3.43 6.50 5.04
C VAL A 24 4.77 6.12 4.43
N ILE A 25 5.17 4.87 4.64
CA ILE A 25 6.16 4.15 3.82
C ILE A 25 5.37 3.20 2.93
N HIS A 26 5.45 3.39 1.62
CA HIS A 26 4.68 2.65 0.63
C HIS A 26 5.55 1.59 -0.06
N VAL A 27 5.11 0.33 -0.04
CA VAL A 27 5.95 -0.81 -0.44
C VAL A 27 5.31 -1.56 -1.60
N ALA A 28 5.98 -1.56 -2.76
CA ALA A 28 5.63 -2.35 -3.94
C ALA A 28 6.70 -3.41 -4.23
N GLY A 29 6.43 -4.29 -5.17
CA GLY A 29 7.31 -5.38 -5.59
C GLY A 29 6.51 -6.63 -5.95
N THR A 30 7.18 -7.64 -6.47
CA THR A 30 6.58 -8.97 -6.66
C THR A 30 6.69 -9.77 -5.38
N ASN A 31 7.90 -9.98 -4.90
CA ASN A 31 8.20 -10.77 -3.71
C ASN A 31 8.75 -9.90 -2.57
N GLY A 32 8.52 -10.31 -1.33
CA GLY A 32 9.14 -9.70 -0.15
C GLY A 32 8.45 -8.48 0.43
N LYS A 33 7.36 -7.95 -0.16
CA LYS A 33 6.62 -6.80 0.33
C LYS A 33 6.18 -6.96 1.79
N GLY A 34 5.45 -8.04 2.08
CA GLY A 34 4.94 -8.33 3.43
C GLY A 34 6.05 -8.55 4.44
N SER A 35 7.15 -9.21 4.05
CA SER A 35 8.34 -9.37 4.91
C SER A 35 8.99 -8.02 5.21
N THR A 36 9.15 -7.18 4.18
CA THR A 36 9.74 -5.84 4.33
C THR A 36 8.91 -4.98 5.29
N THR A 37 7.60 -4.95 5.13
CA THR A 37 6.72 -4.21 6.05
C THR A 37 6.77 -4.76 7.47
N ALA A 38 6.86 -6.09 7.64
CA ALA A 38 6.96 -6.72 8.95
C ALA A 38 8.28 -6.41 9.66
N TYR A 39 9.42 -6.44 8.95
CA TYR A 39 10.71 -6.04 9.50
C TYR A 39 10.75 -4.56 9.87
N LEU A 40 10.23 -3.69 9.01
CA LEU A 40 10.12 -2.26 9.30
C LEU A 40 9.25 -1.98 10.52
N ASP A 41 8.10 -2.65 10.64
CA ASP A 41 7.19 -2.54 11.79
C ASP A 41 7.90 -2.92 13.09
N ALA A 42 8.56 -4.08 13.11
CA ALA A 42 9.31 -4.53 14.27
C ALA A 42 10.49 -3.58 14.62
N PHE A 43 11.23 -3.13 13.61
CA PHE A 43 12.37 -2.22 13.82
C PHE A 43 11.92 -0.86 14.35
N LEU A 44 10.94 -0.24 13.72
CA LEU A 44 10.41 1.06 14.13
C LEU A 44 9.85 1.02 15.55
N THR A 45 9.08 -0.02 15.85
CA THR A 45 8.45 -0.15 17.16
C THR A 45 9.42 -0.50 18.26
N HIS A 46 10.29 -1.52 18.07
CA HIS A 46 11.11 -2.05 19.16
C HIS A 46 12.50 -1.42 19.25
N ALA A 47 13.10 -1.00 18.13
CA ALA A 47 14.44 -0.41 18.13
C ALA A 47 14.41 1.12 18.16
N VAL A 48 13.43 1.75 17.51
CA VAL A 48 13.34 3.23 17.41
C VAL A 48 12.32 3.82 18.37
N GLY A 49 11.33 3.05 18.81
CA GLY A 49 10.26 3.52 19.70
C GLY A 49 9.17 4.33 18.98
N ILE A 50 9.04 4.17 17.66
CA ILE A 50 8.02 4.79 16.84
C ILE A 50 6.84 3.83 16.69
N ARG A 51 5.64 4.28 16.99
CA ARG A 51 4.42 3.50 16.79
C ARG A 51 4.15 3.38 15.30
N SER A 52 4.18 2.17 14.79
CA SER A 52 3.84 1.88 13.40
C SER A 52 2.55 1.08 13.29
N ALA A 53 1.92 1.17 12.14
CA ALA A 53 0.84 0.27 11.76
C ALA A 53 1.05 -0.18 10.32
N ARG A 54 0.70 -1.42 10.03
CA ARG A 54 0.90 -1.99 8.70
C ARG A 54 -0.39 -2.54 8.11
N PHE A 55 -0.45 -2.44 6.80
CA PHE A 55 -1.47 -3.05 5.95
C PHE A 55 -0.79 -4.00 4.98
N ASN A 56 -1.22 -5.26 5.00
CA ASN A 56 -0.68 -6.33 4.14
C ASN A 56 -1.80 -7.06 3.41
N SER A 57 -1.48 -7.62 2.25
CA SER A 57 -2.39 -8.46 1.48
C SER A 57 -1.65 -9.58 0.74
N PRO A 58 -2.31 -10.74 0.54
CA PRO A 58 -3.62 -11.11 1.08
C PRO A 58 -3.60 -11.32 2.60
N HIS A 59 -4.79 -11.30 3.22
CA HIS A 59 -4.95 -11.71 4.62
C HIS A 59 -4.78 -13.24 4.79
N LEU A 60 -4.50 -13.69 6.01
CA LEU A 60 -4.28 -15.11 6.30
C LEU A 60 -5.58 -15.88 6.51
N ILE A 61 -6.43 -15.44 7.44
CA ILE A 61 -7.69 -16.11 7.82
C ILE A 61 -8.86 -15.15 7.64
N THR A 62 -8.77 -13.96 8.19
CA THR A 62 -9.83 -12.94 8.13
C THR A 62 -9.28 -11.62 7.60
N ALA A 63 -10.14 -10.78 7.02
CA ALA A 63 -9.77 -9.47 6.52
C ALA A 63 -9.04 -8.59 7.57
N ARG A 64 -9.36 -8.78 8.86
CA ARG A 64 -8.69 -8.10 9.98
C ARG A 64 -7.20 -8.43 10.07
N ASP A 65 -6.78 -9.62 9.59
CA ASP A 65 -5.37 -10.03 9.61
C ASP A 65 -4.48 -9.18 8.69
N SER A 66 -5.08 -8.46 7.74
CA SER A 66 -4.37 -7.47 6.91
C SER A 66 -3.86 -6.28 7.71
N VAL A 67 -4.36 -6.06 8.93
CA VAL A 67 -4.09 -4.87 9.73
C VAL A 67 -3.37 -5.25 11.02
N ARG A 68 -2.19 -4.68 11.22
CA ARG A 68 -1.38 -4.87 12.44
C ARG A 68 -0.92 -3.51 12.94
N ILE A 69 -0.71 -3.42 14.25
CA ILE A 69 -0.23 -2.21 14.93
C ILE A 69 0.95 -2.55 15.86
N ASN A 70 1.77 -1.56 16.15
CA ASN A 70 2.79 -1.59 17.20
C ASN A 70 3.67 -2.86 17.20
N GLY A 71 4.32 -3.16 16.07
CA GLY A 71 5.25 -4.29 15.95
C GLY A 71 4.56 -5.64 15.71
N GLY A 72 3.32 -5.63 15.22
CA GLY A 72 2.61 -6.84 14.78
C GLY A 72 1.42 -7.24 15.64
N GLU A 73 1.02 -6.42 16.61
CA GLU A 73 -0.21 -6.67 17.36
C GLU A 73 -1.44 -6.62 16.44
N PRO A 74 -2.41 -7.54 16.59
CA PRO A 74 -3.66 -7.47 15.86
C PRO A 74 -4.45 -6.24 16.31
N ILE A 75 -5.10 -5.56 15.36
CA ILE A 75 -6.07 -4.51 15.72
C ILE A 75 -7.25 -5.15 16.46
N ASP A 76 -7.78 -4.46 17.46
CA ASP A 76 -8.93 -4.98 18.22
C ASP A 76 -10.18 -5.11 17.35
N GLU A 77 -11.02 -6.07 17.71
CA GLU A 77 -12.20 -6.43 16.93
C GLU A 77 -13.25 -5.32 16.89
N LEU A 78 -13.41 -4.57 17.97
CA LEU A 78 -14.38 -3.49 18.04
C LEU A 78 -14.01 -2.37 17.07
N THR A 79 -12.76 -1.91 17.11
CA THR A 79 -12.24 -0.88 16.20
C THR A 79 -12.36 -1.33 14.75
N TRP A 80 -11.99 -2.59 14.46
CA TRP A 80 -12.12 -3.16 13.12
C TRP A 80 -13.58 -3.17 12.63
N ASN A 81 -14.49 -3.70 13.43
CA ASN A 81 -15.91 -3.80 13.07
C ASN A 81 -16.55 -2.41 12.89
N MET A 82 -16.14 -1.41 13.67
CA MET A 82 -16.56 -0.02 13.47
C MET A 82 -16.09 0.52 12.10
N ALA A 83 -14.84 0.29 11.73
CA ALA A 83 -14.30 0.72 10.44
C ALA A 83 -15.02 0.03 9.27
N VAL A 84 -15.25 -1.28 9.35
CA VAL A 84 -16.00 -2.05 8.35
C VAL A 84 -17.40 -1.47 8.18
N ARG A 85 -18.14 -1.31 9.27
CA ARG A 85 -19.51 -0.79 9.24
C ARG A 85 -19.58 0.61 8.61
N GLN A 86 -18.71 1.54 9.04
CA GLN A 86 -18.71 2.90 8.52
C GLN A 86 -18.35 2.94 7.04
N THR A 87 -17.39 2.14 6.60
CA THR A 87 -16.98 2.06 5.20
C THR A 87 -18.11 1.50 4.32
N CYS A 88 -18.74 0.40 4.74
CA CYS A 88 -19.87 -0.19 3.99
C CYS A 88 -21.07 0.77 3.89
N LEU A 89 -21.39 1.47 4.97
CA LEU A 89 -22.45 2.49 4.94
C LEU A 89 -22.09 3.67 4.03
N ALA A 90 -20.82 4.08 4.01
CA ALA A 90 -20.35 5.15 3.13
C ALA A 90 -20.35 4.73 1.65
N ASP A 91 -20.03 3.48 1.33
CA ASP A 91 -20.08 2.94 -0.03
C ASP A 91 -21.53 2.94 -0.56
N ALA A 92 -22.47 2.49 0.26
CA ALA A 92 -23.89 2.33 -0.11
C ALA A 92 -24.70 3.63 -0.06
N ARG A 93 -24.17 4.74 0.55
CA ARG A 93 -24.91 5.97 0.79
C ARG A 93 -25.23 6.71 -0.50
N ASP A 94 -26.50 7.18 -0.64
CA ASP A 94 -27.04 7.92 -1.78
C ASP A 94 -26.90 7.14 -3.09
N VAL A 95 -25.91 7.49 -3.91
CA VAL A 95 -25.52 6.72 -5.09
C VAL A 95 -24.38 5.80 -4.70
N PRO A 96 -24.54 4.47 -4.74
CA PRO A 96 -23.48 3.53 -4.40
C PRO A 96 -22.22 3.75 -5.24
N ILE A 97 -21.05 3.73 -4.59
CA ILE A 97 -19.77 3.85 -5.29
C ILE A 97 -19.45 2.54 -6.01
N GLY A 98 -19.83 1.42 -5.42
CA GLY A 98 -19.52 0.09 -5.93
C GLY A 98 -18.03 -0.23 -5.84
N ALA A 99 -17.41 0.12 -4.71
CA ALA A 99 -16.00 -0.15 -4.46
C ALA A 99 -15.71 -1.65 -4.47
N THR A 100 -14.58 -2.03 -5.05
CA THR A 100 -14.14 -3.43 -5.07
C THR A 100 -13.80 -3.93 -3.66
N PRO A 101 -13.78 -5.25 -3.42
CA PRO A 101 -13.39 -5.78 -2.11
C PRO A 101 -12.05 -5.28 -1.60
N PHE A 102 -11.06 -5.09 -2.48
CA PHE A 102 -9.76 -4.57 -2.09
C PHE A 102 -9.77 -3.05 -1.81
N GLU A 103 -10.53 -2.28 -2.57
CA GLU A 103 -10.76 -0.85 -2.28
C GLU A 103 -11.45 -0.67 -0.93
N LEU A 104 -12.48 -1.49 -0.62
CA LEU A 104 -13.14 -1.50 0.69
C LEU A 104 -12.14 -1.84 1.81
N LEU A 105 -11.38 -2.92 1.64
CA LEU A 105 -10.38 -3.37 2.63
C LEU A 105 -9.33 -2.29 2.91
N THR A 106 -8.84 -1.61 1.87
CA THR A 106 -7.88 -0.51 1.99
C THR A 106 -8.45 0.65 2.82
N VAL A 107 -9.68 1.06 2.52
CA VAL A 107 -10.34 2.17 3.25
C VAL A 107 -10.68 1.76 4.68
N GLN A 108 -11.10 0.52 4.91
CA GLN A 108 -11.35 -0.04 6.24
C GLN A 108 -10.08 0.01 7.11
N ALA A 109 -8.94 -0.39 6.54
CA ALA A 109 -7.65 -0.34 7.24
C ALA A 109 -7.28 1.09 7.64
N LEU A 110 -7.32 2.02 6.69
CA LEU A 110 -7.00 3.43 6.91
C LEU A 110 -7.94 4.07 7.95
N LEU A 111 -9.23 3.77 7.87
CA LEU A 111 -10.21 4.27 8.84
C LEU A 111 -9.98 3.66 10.23
N ALA A 112 -9.68 2.36 10.30
CA ALA A 112 -9.42 1.67 11.55
C ALA A 112 -8.25 2.31 12.32
N PHE A 113 -7.16 2.68 11.63
CA PHE A 113 -6.03 3.37 12.26
C PHE A 113 -6.45 4.72 12.89
N THR A 114 -7.37 5.45 12.27
CA THR A 114 -7.86 6.71 12.83
C THR A 114 -8.84 6.55 14.00
N LEU A 115 -9.52 5.41 14.07
CA LEU A 115 -10.48 5.09 15.15
C LEU A 115 -9.79 4.58 16.42
N LEU A 116 -8.51 4.20 16.35
CA LEU A 116 -7.75 3.82 17.53
C LEU A 116 -7.70 4.96 18.56
N PRO A 117 -7.65 4.64 19.86
CA PRO A 117 -7.36 5.62 20.90
C PRO A 117 -6.07 6.39 20.58
N LYS A 118 -5.99 7.67 20.87
CA LYS A 118 -4.83 8.54 20.59
C LYS A 118 -3.49 7.93 21.01
N SER A 119 -3.45 7.26 22.14
CA SER A 119 -2.27 6.59 22.68
C SER A 119 -1.81 5.38 21.86
N LYS A 120 -2.68 4.81 21.02
CA LYS A 120 -2.42 3.67 20.15
C LYS A 120 -2.36 4.03 18.66
N GLN A 121 -2.67 5.28 18.30
CA GLN A 121 -2.58 5.71 16.91
C GLN A 121 -1.13 5.64 16.43
N PRO A 122 -0.89 5.18 15.20
CA PRO A 122 0.46 5.10 14.63
C PRO A 122 1.03 6.49 14.36
N ASP A 123 2.34 6.59 14.44
CA ASP A 123 3.11 7.74 13.98
C ASP A 123 3.47 7.60 12.50
N VAL A 124 3.47 6.37 11.96
CA VAL A 124 3.72 6.06 10.56
C VAL A 124 2.95 4.82 10.11
N LEU A 125 2.49 4.82 8.86
CA LEU A 125 1.88 3.67 8.20
C LEU A 125 2.89 2.95 7.31
N LEU A 126 2.79 1.62 7.27
CA LEU A 126 3.52 0.75 6.36
C LEU A 126 2.49 0.08 5.45
N MET A 127 2.40 0.56 4.21
CA MET A 127 1.34 0.15 3.29
C MET A 127 1.89 -0.73 2.18
N GLU A 128 1.44 -1.99 2.14
CA GLU A 128 1.76 -2.93 1.07
C GLU A 128 0.81 -2.74 -0.10
N VAL A 129 1.37 -2.60 -1.31
CA VAL A 129 0.62 -2.60 -2.57
C VAL A 129 0.01 -3.97 -2.83
N GLY A 130 -1.27 -4.02 -3.17
CA GLY A 130 -1.95 -5.26 -3.52
C GLY A 130 -1.49 -5.82 -4.85
N VAL A 131 -1.67 -5.07 -5.94
CA VAL A 131 -1.28 -5.45 -7.31
C VAL A 131 -0.75 -4.23 -8.07
N GLY A 132 0.38 -4.41 -8.75
CA GLY A 132 0.99 -3.35 -9.54
C GLY A 132 1.57 -2.25 -8.66
N GLY A 133 0.96 -1.09 -8.67
CA GLY A 133 1.33 0.06 -7.85
C GLY A 133 0.61 1.34 -8.29
N ARG A 134 0.82 1.77 -9.51
CA ARG A 134 0.31 3.04 -10.05
C ARG A 134 -1.20 3.23 -9.86
N LEU A 135 -1.98 2.21 -10.12
CA LEU A 135 -3.45 2.20 -10.02
C LEU A 135 -3.97 1.35 -8.84
N ASP A 136 -3.08 0.94 -7.96
CA ASP A 136 -3.46 0.18 -6.77
C ASP A 136 -4.23 1.06 -5.78
N ALA A 137 -5.24 0.48 -5.11
CA ALA A 137 -6.06 1.20 -4.15
C ALA A 137 -5.28 1.83 -2.99
N THR A 138 -4.06 1.35 -2.73
CA THR A 138 -3.16 1.93 -1.73
C THR A 138 -2.41 3.18 -2.21
N ASN A 139 -2.40 3.49 -3.53
CA ASN A 139 -1.69 4.65 -4.08
C ASN A 139 -2.52 5.94 -4.03
N VAL A 140 -3.06 6.26 -2.87
CA VAL A 140 -3.99 7.38 -2.63
C VAL A 140 -3.39 8.50 -1.79
N PHE A 141 -2.18 8.31 -1.27
CA PHE A 141 -1.54 9.28 -0.38
C PHE A 141 -1.02 10.49 -1.15
N PRO A 142 -1.17 11.72 -0.60
CA PRO A 142 -0.50 12.91 -1.10
C PRO A 142 1.02 12.72 -1.10
N ASP A 143 1.71 13.40 -2.01
CA ASP A 143 3.15 13.23 -2.20
C ASP A 143 3.97 13.58 -0.94
N ASP A 144 3.57 14.61 -0.23
CA ASP A 144 4.18 15.08 1.02
C ASP A 144 3.91 14.18 2.23
N HIS A 145 2.99 13.22 2.12
CA HIS A 145 2.73 12.21 3.15
C HIS A 145 3.57 10.95 2.95
N VAL A 146 4.14 10.73 1.77
CA VAL A 146 4.96 9.55 1.47
C VAL A 146 6.41 9.80 1.89
N LEU A 147 6.79 9.29 3.07
CA LEU A 147 8.16 9.39 3.58
C LEU A 147 9.17 8.65 2.72
N ALA A 148 8.77 7.47 2.23
CA ALA A 148 9.57 6.68 1.32
C ALA A 148 8.69 5.74 0.50
N SER A 149 9.09 5.52 -0.77
CA SER A 149 8.61 4.44 -1.61
C SER A 149 9.66 3.33 -1.63
N VAL A 150 9.24 2.09 -1.40
CA VAL A 150 10.13 0.93 -1.41
C VAL A 150 9.72 0.00 -2.54
N ILE A 151 10.66 -0.35 -3.41
CA ILE A 151 10.46 -1.32 -4.49
C ILE A 151 11.24 -2.59 -4.17
N CYS A 152 10.54 -3.61 -3.70
CA CYS A 152 11.08 -4.94 -3.49
C CYS A 152 11.38 -5.64 -4.84
N PRO A 153 12.03 -6.82 -4.86
CA PRO A 153 12.36 -7.52 -6.10
C PRO A 153 11.15 -7.67 -7.03
N VAL A 154 11.37 -7.32 -8.30
CA VAL A 154 10.38 -7.40 -9.38
C VAL A 154 10.61 -8.66 -10.18
N ALA A 155 9.55 -9.44 -10.39
CA ALA A 155 9.55 -10.64 -11.23
C ALA A 155 8.25 -10.67 -12.05
N ARG A 156 8.13 -11.61 -12.97
CA ARG A 156 6.89 -11.84 -13.73
C ARG A 156 5.80 -12.32 -12.80
N ASP A 157 4.72 -11.55 -12.74
CA ASP A 157 3.53 -11.85 -11.96
C ASP A 157 2.36 -10.98 -12.45
N HIS A 158 1.15 -11.50 -12.37
CA HIS A 158 -0.06 -10.79 -12.80
C HIS A 158 0.01 -10.24 -14.24
N GLU A 159 0.66 -10.96 -15.17
CA GLU A 159 0.91 -10.50 -16.55
C GLU A 159 -0.36 -10.08 -17.30
N THR A 160 -1.49 -10.75 -17.04
CA THR A 160 -2.79 -10.39 -17.62
C THR A 160 -3.31 -9.01 -17.23
N ILE A 161 -2.75 -8.41 -16.17
CA ILE A 161 -3.18 -7.12 -15.62
C ILE A 161 -2.10 -6.05 -15.80
N LEU A 162 -0.83 -6.42 -15.59
CA LEU A 162 0.28 -5.48 -15.50
C LEU A 162 1.07 -5.34 -16.81
N GLY A 163 0.81 -6.21 -17.80
CA GLY A 163 1.54 -6.27 -19.06
C GLY A 163 2.48 -7.49 -19.14
N ASN A 164 2.87 -7.80 -20.37
CA ASN A 164 3.58 -9.05 -20.68
C ASN A 164 5.10 -8.94 -20.56
N SER A 165 5.64 -7.75 -20.30
CA SER A 165 7.07 -7.54 -20.13
C SER A 165 7.42 -7.19 -18.69
N LEU A 166 8.62 -7.59 -18.26
CA LEU A 166 9.15 -7.21 -16.95
C LEU A 166 9.26 -5.67 -16.80
N SER A 167 9.51 -4.97 -17.91
CA SER A 167 9.55 -3.51 -17.98
C SER A 167 8.18 -2.87 -17.69
N ASP A 168 7.09 -3.45 -18.21
CA ASP A 168 5.74 -2.95 -17.93
C ASP A 168 5.38 -3.15 -16.48
N ILE A 169 5.66 -4.35 -15.94
CA ILE A 169 5.46 -4.68 -14.53
C ILE A 169 6.25 -3.72 -13.62
N ALA A 170 7.52 -3.47 -13.95
CA ALA A 170 8.36 -2.54 -13.21
C ALA A 170 7.81 -1.11 -13.24
N ARG A 171 7.32 -0.65 -14.41
CA ARG A 171 6.70 0.68 -14.57
C ARG A 171 5.44 0.83 -13.72
N GLU A 172 4.57 -0.18 -13.68
CA GLU A 172 3.39 -0.16 -12.82
C GLU A 172 3.76 -0.09 -11.34
N LYS A 173 4.79 -0.84 -10.90
CA LYS A 173 5.26 -0.80 -9.52
C LYS A 173 5.94 0.53 -9.18
N ALA A 174 6.74 1.08 -10.08
CA ALA A 174 7.37 2.39 -9.93
C ALA A 174 6.36 3.54 -9.83
N GLY A 175 5.11 3.33 -10.24
CA GLY A 175 4.04 4.33 -10.12
C GLY A 175 3.66 4.75 -8.70
N ILE A 176 4.25 4.15 -7.67
CA ILE A 176 4.11 4.61 -6.27
C ILE A 176 5.18 5.63 -5.87
N ILE A 177 6.23 5.78 -6.68
CA ILE A 177 7.33 6.72 -6.39
C ILE A 177 6.79 8.14 -6.57
N LYS A 178 7.00 8.97 -5.56
CA LYS A 178 6.54 10.36 -5.56
C LYS A 178 7.63 11.31 -6.06
N PRO A 179 7.26 12.39 -6.77
CA PRO A 179 8.21 13.41 -7.17
C PRO A 179 9.01 13.93 -5.96
N HIS A 180 10.32 13.99 -6.10
CA HIS A 180 11.24 14.42 -5.04
C HIS A 180 11.20 13.59 -3.73
N GLY A 181 10.46 12.46 -3.73
CA GLY A 181 10.38 11.55 -2.60
C GLY A 181 11.58 10.62 -2.48
N LEU A 182 11.84 10.12 -1.27
CA LEU A 182 12.82 9.06 -1.07
C LEU A 182 12.33 7.76 -1.72
N CYS A 183 13.18 7.13 -2.52
CA CYS A 183 12.92 5.81 -3.09
C CYS A 183 14.05 4.84 -2.72
N VAL A 184 13.68 3.68 -2.17
CA VAL A 184 14.60 2.58 -1.88
C VAL A 184 14.25 1.42 -2.80
N ILE A 185 15.21 0.99 -3.62
CA ILE A 185 15.03 -0.10 -4.56
C ILE A 185 15.91 -1.27 -4.11
N ALA A 186 15.30 -2.41 -3.85
CA ALA A 186 16.02 -3.64 -3.55
C ALA A 186 16.83 -4.13 -4.75
N ASP A 187 17.88 -4.90 -4.50
CA ASP A 187 18.61 -5.57 -5.55
C ASP A 187 17.66 -6.43 -6.38
N GLN A 188 17.75 -6.26 -7.71
CA GLN A 188 16.94 -7.01 -8.65
C GLN A 188 17.73 -8.25 -9.08
N ALA A 189 17.07 -9.43 -9.10
CA ALA A 189 17.71 -10.64 -9.58
C ALA A 189 18.20 -10.44 -11.04
N PRO A 190 19.39 -10.92 -11.39
CA PRO A 190 19.84 -10.90 -12.77
C PRO A 190 18.85 -11.72 -13.62
N VAL A 191 18.36 -11.11 -14.69
CA VAL A 191 17.48 -11.80 -15.65
C VAL A 191 18.32 -12.89 -16.33
N SER A 192 17.86 -14.13 -16.29
CA SER A 192 18.48 -15.21 -17.07
C SER A 192 18.39 -14.85 -18.55
N TYR A 193 19.42 -15.20 -19.33
CA TYR A 193 19.64 -14.83 -20.73
C TYR A 193 18.51 -15.17 -21.73
N CYS A 194 17.39 -15.70 -21.28
CA CYS A 194 16.25 -16.09 -22.14
C CYS A 194 15.09 -15.08 -22.12
N ASP A 195 15.15 -14.03 -21.33
CA ASP A 195 14.08 -13.03 -21.22
C ASP A 195 14.60 -11.62 -21.54
N ASP A 196 13.90 -10.95 -22.46
CA ASP A 196 14.19 -9.63 -22.96
C ASP A 196 14.34 -8.58 -21.86
N THR A 197 15.49 -7.95 -21.84
CA THR A 197 15.89 -6.78 -21.07
C THR A 197 15.89 -6.89 -19.54
N PRO A 198 17.06 -6.68 -18.92
CA PRO A 198 17.14 -6.50 -17.48
C PRO A 198 16.26 -5.33 -17.04
N VAL A 199 15.55 -5.48 -15.91
CA VAL A 199 14.98 -4.32 -15.20
C VAL A 199 16.16 -3.44 -14.81
N SER A 200 16.54 -2.55 -15.71
CA SER A 200 17.62 -1.62 -15.41
C SER A 200 17.09 -0.60 -14.41
N TYR A 201 17.93 -0.16 -13.49
CA TYR A 201 17.67 0.96 -12.62
C TYR A 201 17.14 2.19 -13.37
N THR A 202 17.41 2.30 -14.68
CA THR A 202 16.94 3.36 -15.55
C THR A 202 15.43 3.36 -15.73
N HIS A 203 14.74 2.22 -15.74
CA HIS A 203 13.27 2.18 -15.84
C HIS A 203 12.59 2.63 -14.53
N LEU A 204 13.21 2.39 -13.39
CA LEU A 204 12.74 2.85 -12.10
C LEU A 204 13.12 4.31 -11.84
N ARG A 205 14.31 4.75 -12.29
CA ARG A 205 14.77 6.15 -12.18
C ARG A 205 14.08 7.11 -13.15
N ALA A 206 13.49 6.64 -14.24
CA ALA A 206 12.80 7.54 -15.20
C ALA A 206 11.62 8.31 -14.58
N HIS A 207 11.15 7.90 -13.40
CA HIS A 207 10.16 8.63 -12.60
C HIS A 207 10.79 9.66 -11.64
N GLU A 208 12.09 9.57 -11.34
CA GLU A 208 12.79 10.54 -10.46
C GLU A 208 13.15 11.87 -11.14
N THR A 209 13.15 11.94 -12.48
CA THR A 209 13.76 13.03 -13.24
C THR A 209 12.81 13.86 -14.11
N ARG A 210 11.52 13.84 -13.88
CA ARG A 210 10.63 14.80 -14.52
C ARG A 210 10.48 16.03 -13.61
N HIS A 211 11.36 17.00 -13.86
CA HIS A 211 11.21 18.40 -13.47
C HIS A 211 10.06 19.06 -14.21
#